data_2c59c0308a6e737f23eecbc7bbd6f37c
#
_entry.id   2c59c0308a6e737f23eecbc7bbd6f37c
#
_cell.length_a   1.000
_cell.length_b   1.000
_cell.length_c   1.000
_cell.angle_alpha   90.00
_cell.angle_beta   90.00
_cell.angle_gamma   90.00
#
_symmetry.space_group_name_H-M   'P 1'
#
loop_
_entity.id
_entity.type
_entity.pdbx_description
1 polymer ?
#
loop_
_entity_poly.entity_id
_entity_poly.type
_entity_poly.pdbx_seq_one_letter_code
_entity_poly.pdbx_strand_id
1 'polypeptide(L)'
;GKHSATFDTVLDHIVNNIQKTFKHGQDIGDSLLNMELVTFDDEQPSMEVIDTRGKTGAEVKALQKGAEVKFTVDYQVFIDRKSTLDQNLLKAFALIYGNYCTKIMQTKLQHLPDFTDDIRGDPILLLKSIQILMHDPVRGRYPFASVADAWRTLFFTKQSEGEDILDYSKRFKQNRDVVKAYMGDEIFHHFIEKTKEYREADREDDKDKLKNQSFEQYCS
;
A
#
# COMPACT_ATOMS: atom_id res chain seq x y z
N GLY A 1 11.79 -2.96 3.71
CA GLY A 1 12.54 -2.41 4.80
C GLY A 1 12.19 -0.98 5.19
N LYS A 2 13.15 -0.07 5.16
CA LYS A 2 12.96 1.32 5.62
C LYS A 2 11.86 2.10 4.87
N HIS A 3 11.68 1.86 3.57
CA HIS A 3 10.67 2.58 2.77
C HIS A 3 9.25 2.11 3.07
N SER A 4 9.02 0.84 3.35
CA SER A 4 7.71 0.32 3.76
C SER A 4 7.30 0.89 5.12
N ALA A 5 8.16 0.81 6.12
CA ALA A 5 7.90 1.39 7.44
C ALA A 5 7.65 2.92 7.38
N THR A 6 8.31 3.63 6.45
CA THR A 6 8.09 5.05 6.24
C THR A 6 6.74 5.33 5.58
N PHE A 7 6.33 4.50 4.60
CA PHE A 7 5.03 4.65 3.94
C PHE A 7 3.89 4.44 4.93
N ASP A 8 3.93 3.34 5.70
CA ASP A 8 2.89 3.00 6.68
C ASP A 8 2.77 4.10 7.75
N THR A 9 3.89 4.60 8.27
CA THR A 9 3.89 5.71 9.24
C THR A 9 3.28 6.98 8.66
N VAL A 10 3.60 7.32 7.41
CA VAL A 10 3.02 8.50 6.75
C VAL A 10 1.53 8.30 6.47
N LEU A 11 1.12 7.09 6.07
CA LEU A 11 -0.29 6.74 5.86
C LEU A 11 -1.09 6.92 7.15
N ASP A 12 -0.58 6.43 8.28
CA ASP A 12 -1.21 6.62 9.59
C ASP A 12 -1.37 8.10 9.94
N HIS A 13 -0.37 8.94 9.67
CA HIS A 13 -0.46 10.39 9.85
C HIS A 13 -1.53 11.03 8.97
N ILE A 14 -1.62 10.64 7.71
CA ILE A 14 -2.65 11.11 6.76
C ILE A 14 -4.03 10.76 7.28
N VAL A 15 -4.26 9.48 7.63
CA VAL A 15 -5.54 8.97 8.11
C VAL A 15 -5.95 9.69 9.40
N ASN A 16 -5.07 9.81 10.38
CA ASN A 16 -5.34 10.53 11.62
C ASN A 16 -5.71 12.00 11.38
N ASN A 17 -5.06 12.67 10.42
CA ASN A 17 -5.38 14.04 10.06
C ASN A 17 -6.79 14.13 9.44
N ILE A 18 -7.10 13.26 8.51
CA ILE A 18 -8.39 13.19 7.82
C ILE A 18 -9.53 12.90 8.81
N GLN A 19 -9.36 11.89 9.68
CA GLN A 19 -10.36 11.53 10.68
C GLN A 19 -10.67 12.67 11.65
N LYS A 20 -9.69 13.51 11.97
CA LYS A 20 -9.86 14.67 12.86
C LYS A 20 -10.48 15.89 12.19
N THR A 21 -10.29 16.07 10.89
CA THR A 21 -10.61 17.33 10.20
C THR A 21 -11.79 17.25 9.24
N PHE A 22 -12.11 16.06 8.73
CA PHE A 22 -13.18 15.88 7.74
C PHE A 22 -14.49 15.45 8.40
N LYS A 23 -15.62 15.98 7.91
CA LYS A 23 -16.93 15.47 8.27
C LYS A 23 -17.06 14.02 7.83
N HIS A 24 -17.48 13.10 8.68
CA HIS A 24 -17.45 11.65 8.44
C HIS A 24 -16.05 11.14 7.99
N GLY A 25 -15.00 11.70 8.60
CA GLY A 25 -13.61 11.39 8.26
C GLY A 25 -13.22 9.93 8.50
N GLN A 26 -14.00 9.19 9.29
CA GLN A 26 -13.78 7.76 9.51
C GLN A 26 -13.95 6.98 8.19
N ASP A 27 -15.00 7.23 7.42
CA ASP A 27 -15.29 6.51 6.18
C ASP A 27 -14.15 6.60 5.16
N ILE A 28 -13.61 7.80 4.97
CA ILE A 28 -12.46 8.01 4.08
C ILE A 28 -11.16 7.46 4.70
N GLY A 29 -11.00 7.58 6.02
CA GLY A 29 -9.86 7.01 6.73
C GLY A 29 -9.76 5.50 6.56
N ASP A 30 -10.86 4.79 6.75
CA ASP A 30 -10.95 3.34 6.57
C ASP A 30 -10.73 2.95 5.10
N SER A 31 -11.27 3.73 4.15
CA SER A 31 -11.01 3.51 2.72
C SER A 31 -9.52 3.61 2.36
N LEU A 32 -8.81 4.57 2.95
CA LEU A 32 -7.37 4.76 2.70
C LEU A 32 -6.51 3.67 3.35
N LEU A 33 -6.87 3.24 4.58
CA LEU A 33 -6.15 2.16 5.28
C LEU A 33 -6.27 0.83 4.55
N ASN A 34 -7.49 0.52 4.10
CA ASN A 34 -7.77 -0.72 3.38
C ASN A 34 -7.38 -0.66 1.90
N MET A 35 -6.98 0.52 1.38
CA MET A 35 -6.75 0.76 -0.05
C MET A 35 -7.96 0.38 -0.92
N GLU A 36 -9.17 0.48 -0.36
CA GLU A 36 -10.42 0.11 -1.00
C GLU A 36 -11.53 1.06 -0.55
N LEU A 37 -12.41 1.45 -1.47
CA LEU A 37 -13.51 2.35 -1.15
C LEU A 37 -14.55 1.66 -0.26
N VAL A 38 -14.86 2.27 0.86
CA VAL A 38 -15.97 1.82 1.72
C VAL A 38 -17.28 1.94 0.95
N THR A 39 -18.09 0.86 0.98
CA THR A 39 -19.42 0.81 0.40
C THR A 39 -20.47 0.87 1.49
N PHE A 40 -21.62 1.50 1.18
CA PHE A 40 -22.75 1.65 2.11
C PHE A 40 -23.97 0.82 1.67
N ASP A 41 -23.79 -0.16 0.81
CA ASP A 41 -24.91 -0.89 0.20
C ASP A 41 -25.72 -1.66 1.25
N ASP A 42 -25.04 -2.20 2.27
CA ASP A 42 -25.69 -2.92 3.38
C ASP A 42 -26.32 -1.96 4.44
N GLU A 43 -25.95 -0.67 4.40
CA GLU A 43 -26.44 0.35 5.34
C GLU A 43 -27.64 1.14 4.79
N GLN A 44 -28.11 0.84 3.58
CA GLN A 44 -29.23 1.55 2.98
C GLN A 44 -30.49 1.37 3.82
N PRO A 45 -31.10 2.45 4.33
CA PRO A 45 -32.32 2.36 5.13
C PRO A 45 -33.45 1.70 4.35
N SER A 46 -34.16 0.81 5.01
CA SER A 46 -35.37 0.20 4.49
C SER A 46 -36.57 0.62 5.32
N MET A 47 -37.74 0.66 4.68
CA MET A 47 -38.97 1.02 5.36
C MET A 47 -39.39 -0.11 6.29
N GLU A 48 -39.67 0.20 7.56
CA GLU A 48 -40.10 -0.75 8.55
C GLU A 48 -41.50 -1.30 8.19
N VAL A 49 -41.64 -2.62 8.16
CA VAL A 49 -42.93 -3.28 7.96
C VAL A 49 -43.74 -3.26 9.25
N ILE A 50 -44.88 -2.57 9.26
CA ILE A 50 -45.74 -2.43 10.45
C ILE A 50 -46.63 -3.64 10.61
N ASP A 51 -46.55 -4.31 11.77
CA ASP A 51 -47.54 -5.32 12.14
C ASP A 51 -48.88 -4.66 12.51
N THR A 52 -49.92 -4.98 11.74
CA THR A 52 -51.25 -4.43 11.87
C THR A 52 -52.19 -5.26 12.77
N ARG A 53 -51.74 -6.44 13.24
CA ARG A 53 -52.58 -7.36 14.02
C ARG A 53 -52.98 -6.74 15.35
N GLY A 54 -54.27 -6.77 15.65
CA GLY A 54 -54.85 -6.27 16.90
C GLY A 54 -54.84 -4.76 17.08
N LYS A 55 -54.55 -4.00 16.01
CA LYS A 55 -54.50 -2.53 16.05
C LYS A 55 -55.72 -1.91 15.33
N THR A 56 -56.19 -0.77 15.81
CA THR A 56 -57.21 0.02 15.15
C THR A 56 -56.68 0.74 13.91
N GLY A 57 -57.53 1.09 12.97
CA GLY A 57 -57.14 1.81 11.78
C GLY A 57 -56.46 3.16 12.04
N ALA A 58 -56.80 3.83 13.14
CA ALA A 58 -56.14 5.07 13.56
C ALA A 58 -54.71 4.83 14.06
N GLU A 59 -54.52 3.80 14.84
CA GLU A 59 -53.19 3.41 15.35
C GLU A 59 -52.26 2.96 14.19
N VAL A 60 -52.77 2.19 13.24
CA VAL A 60 -52.04 1.79 12.05
C VAL A 60 -51.55 3.00 11.25
N LYS A 61 -52.43 3.97 10.98
CA LYS A 61 -52.09 5.20 10.29
C LYS A 61 -51.02 6.03 11.04
N ALA A 62 -51.13 6.12 12.36
CA ALA A 62 -50.13 6.83 13.18
C ALA A 62 -48.75 6.15 13.11
N LEU A 63 -48.70 4.82 13.20
CA LEU A 63 -47.49 4.05 13.08
C LEU A 63 -46.89 4.16 11.67
N GLN A 64 -47.69 4.06 10.62
CA GLN A 64 -47.23 4.25 9.23
C GLN A 64 -46.58 5.61 9.04
N LYS A 65 -47.25 6.69 9.49
CA LYS A 65 -46.69 8.03 9.42
C LYS A 65 -45.38 8.18 10.19
N GLY A 66 -45.29 7.55 11.38
CA GLY A 66 -44.06 7.52 12.15
C GLY A 66 -42.91 6.80 11.42
N ALA A 67 -43.21 5.64 10.81
CA ALA A 67 -42.23 4.87 10.03
C ALA A 67 -41.78 5.64 8.76
N GLU A 68 -42.69 6.31 8.06
CA GLU A 68 -42.37 7.15 6.91
C GLU A 68 -41.45 8.31 7.27
N VAL A 69 -41.72 9.00 8.37
CA VAL A 69 -40.90 10.13 8.85
C VAL A 69 -39.51 9.61 9.23
N LYS A 70 -39.42 8.51 9.98
CA LYS A 70 -38.16 7.88 10.36
C LYS A 70 -37.35 7.49 9.12
N PHE A 71 -37.95 6.75 8.20
CA PHE A 71 -37.33 6.36 6.95
C PHE A 71 -36.81 7.56 6.16
N THR A 72 -37.61 8.64 6.05
CA THR A 72 -37.19 9.84 5.32
C THR A 72 -35.95 10.48 5.94
N VAL A 73 -35.91 10.56 7.29
CA VAL A 73 -34.75 11.12 8.01
C VAL A 73 -33.53 10.23 7.84
N ASP A 74 -33.69 8.93 8.06
CA ASP A 74 -32.59 7.98 7.95
C ASP A 74 -32.00 7.92 6.53
N TYR A 75 -32.91 7.97 5.52
CA TYR A 75 -32.49 8.01 4.12
C TYR A 75 -31.78 9.32 3.76
N GLN A 76 -32.24 10.46 4.30
CA GLN A 76 -31.52 11.73 4.09
C GLN A 76 -30.11 11.71 4.69
N VAL A 77 -29.97 11.16 5.90
CA VAL A 77 -28.66 10.98 6.54
C VAL A 77 -27.75 10.08 5.72
N PHE A 78 -28.28 8.99 5.20
CA PHE A 78 -27.56 8.06 4.33
C PHE A 78 -27.03 8.75 3.05
N ILE A 79 -27.89 9.52 2.36
CA ILE A 79 -27.49 10.26 1.16
C ILE A 79 -26.45 11.34 1.47
N ASP A 80 -26.62 12.08 2.58
CA ASP A 80 -25.63 13.09 3.01
C ASP A 80 -24.26 12.46 3.31
N ARG A 81 -24.25 11.30 3.98
CA ARG A 81 -23.02 10.57 4.27
C ARG A 81 -22.32 10.11 2.97
N LYS A 82 -23.06 9.53 2.02
CA LYS A 82 -22.53 9.09 0.72
C LYS A 82 -21.97 10.28 -0.08
N SER A 83 -22.74 11.36 -0.21
CA SER A 83 -22.28 12.57 -0.90
C SER A 83 -21.07 13.22 -0.22
N THR A 84 -20.99 13.15 1.11
CA THR A 84 -19.84 13.64 1.87
C THR A 84 -18.58 12.80 1.60
N LEU A 85 -18.72 11.49 1.45
CA LEU A 85 -17.59 10.61 1.09
C LEU A 85 -17.01 11.01 -0.27
N ASP A 86 -17.84 11.22 -1.29
CA ASP A 86 -17.37 11.64 -2.61
C ASP A 86 -16.60 12.97 -2.56
N GLN A 87 -17.10 13.94 -1.80
CA GLN A 87 -16.38 15.20 -1.59
C GLN A 87 -15.07 15.02 -0.83
N ASN A 88 -15.05 14.13 0.15
CA ASN A 88 -13.88 13.85 0.96
C ASN A 88 -12.80 13.12 0.17
N LEU A 89 -13.15 12.28 -0.83
CA LEU A 89 -12.17 11.68 -1.75
C LEU A 89 -11.37 12.77 -2.46
N LEU A 90 -12.02 13.75 -3.05
CA LEU A 90 -11.33 14.85 -3.73
C LEU A 90 -10.45 15.68 -2.79
N LYS A 91 -10.94 15.97 -1.57
CA LYS A 91 -10.17 16.70 -0.55
C LYS A 91 -8.96 15.89 -0.07
N ALA A 92 -9.13 14.58 0.13
CA ALA A 92 -8.06 13.68 0.54
C ALA A 92 -6.98 13.58 -0.55
N PHE A 93 -7.38 13.47 -1.82
CA PHE A 93 -6.44 13.54 -2.93
C PHE A 93 -5.61 14.83 -2.89
N ALA A 94 -6.27 15.99 -2.79
CA ALA A 94 -5.60 17.28 -2.74
C ALA A 94 -4.65 17.41 -1.54
N LEU A 95 -5.07 16.91 -0.37
CA LEU A 95 -4.26 16.89 0.84
C LEU A 95 -3.02 16.01 0.67
N ILE A 96 -3.18 14.78 0.19
CA ILE A 96 -2.07 13.82 0.01
C ILE A 96 -1.10 14.34 -1.04
N TYR A 97 -1.61 14.69 -2.21
CA TYR A 97 -0.79 15.15 -3.32
C TYR A 97 -0.05 16.46 -3.02
N GLY A 98 -0.72 17.41 -2.37
CA GLY A 98 -0.17 18.74 -2.07
C GLY A 98 0.79 18.75 -0.88
N ASN A 99 0.44 18.07 0.21
CA ASN A 99 1.15 18.23 1.49
C ASN A 99 2.09 17.06 1.82
N TYR A 100 1.80 15.85 1.32
CA TYR A 100 2.59 14.65 1.65
C TYR A 100 3.47 14.17 0.50
N CYS A 101 3.21 14.59 -0.74
CA CYS A 101 4.08 14.27 -1.88
C CYS A 101 5.15 15.34 -2.07
N THR A 102 6.42 14.94 -2.11
CA THR A 102 7.51 15.83 -2.52
C THR A 102 7.37 16.21 -4.00
N LYS A 103 8.00 17.31 -4.43
CA LYS A 103 8.03 17.73 -5.85
C LYS A 103 8.52 16.62 -6.79
N ILE A 104 9.53 15.85 -6.34
CA ILE A 104 10.05 14.72 -7.09
C ILE A 104 8.98 13.63 -7.24
N MET A 105 8.25 13.30 -6.18
CA MET A 105 7.18 12.33 -6.23
C MET A 105 6.03 12.81 -7.12
N GLN A 106 5.62 14.07 -7.01
CA GLN A 106 4.62 14.67 -7.88
C GLN A 106 5.01 14.56 -9.37
N THR A 107 6.28 14.86 -9.69
CA THR A 107 6.78 14.71 -11.07
C THR A 107 6.74 13.26 -11.55
N LYS A 108 7.12 12.29 -10.70
CA LYS A 108 7.05 10.86 -11.04
C LYS A 108 5.61 10.42 -11.29
N LEU A 109 4.68 10.81 -10.43
CA LEU A 109 3.26 10.51 -10.56
C LEU A 109 2.68 11.09 -11.87
N GLN A 110 3.00 12.34 -12.20
CA GLN A 110 2.55 12.99 -13.44
C GLN A 110 3.04 12.31 -14.73
N HIS A 111 4.15 11.54 -14.65
CA HIS A 111 4.66 10.78 -15.80
C HIS A 111 4.03 9.37 -15.91
N LEU A 112 3.18 8.97 -14.98
CA LEU A 112 2.41 7.74 -15.14
C LEU A 112 1.35 7.92 -16.25
N PRO A 113 1.19 6.94 -17.15
CA PRO A 113 0.24 7.04 -18.27
C PRO A 113 -1.19 7.28 -17.78
N ASP A 114 -1.56 6.68 -16.66
CA ASP A 114 -2.93 6.70 -16.10
C ASP A 114 -3.15 7.87 -15.13
N PHE A 115 -2.18 8.79 -14.97
CA PHE A 115 -2.29 9.84 -13.96
C PHE A 115 -3.45 10.79 -14.19
N THR A 116 -3.66 11.21 -15.44
CA THR A 116 -4.69 12.21 -15.79
C THR A 116 -6.08 11.61 -15.75
N ASP A 117 -6.23 10.38 -16.21
CA ASP A 117 -7.51 9.76 -16.47
C ASP A 117 -8.06 9.02 -15.22
N ASP A 118 -7.19 8.33 -14.47
CA ASP A 118 -7.60 7.45 -13.38
C ASP A 118 -7.15 7.93 -12.01
N ILE A 119 -5.88 8.36 -11.86
CA ILE A 119 -5.29 8.64 -10.54
C ILE A 119 -5.71 10.02 -10.03
N ARG A 120 -5.90 10.98 -10.94
CA ARG A 120 -6.20 12.36 -10.56
C ARG A 120 -7.60 12.47 -9.97
N GLY A 121 -7.66 12.80 -8.68
CA GLY A 121 -8.89 12.92 -7.92
C GLY A 121 -9.24 11.69 -7.10
N ASP A 122 -8.56 10.57 -7.32
CA ASP A 122 -8.70 9.34 -6.52
C ASP A 122 -7.54 9.19 -5.53
N PRO A 123 -7.76 9.37 -4.22
CA PRO A 123 -6.69 9.25 -3.23
C PRO A 123 -6.23 7.80 -3.02
N ILE A 124 -7.08 6.80 -3.31
CA ILE A 124 -6.75 5.38 -3.15
C ILE A 124 -5.79 4.96 -4.26
N LEU A 125 -6.12 5.27 -5.52
CA LEU A 125 -5.24 5.03 -6.66
C LEU A 125 -3.94 5.83 -6.54
N LEU A 126 -3.99 7.05 -6.00
CA LEU A 126 -2.80 7.85 -5.71
C LEU A 126 -1.88 7.12 -4.71
N LEU A 127 -2.40 6.63 -3.58
CA LEU A 127 -1.61 5.91 -2.57
C LEU A 127 -1.05 4.60 -3.11
N LYS A 128 -1.83 3.82 -3.88
CA LYS A 128 -1.35 2.61 -4.57
C LYS A 128 -0.18 2.93 -5.51
N SER A 129 -0.30 4.02 -6.28
CA SER A 129 0.75 4.45 -7.22
C SER A 129 2.01 4.92 -6.49
N ILE A 130 1.87 5.64 -5.37
CA ILE A 130 2.98 6.03 -4.51
C ILE A 130 3.68 4.79 -3.94
N GLN A 131 2.91 3.82 -3.46
CA GLN A 131 3.44 2.56 -2.93
C GLN A 131 4.25 1.82 -3.99
N ILE A 132 3.71 1.68 -5.21
CA ILE A 132 4.42 1.06 -6.35
C ILE A 132 5.71 1.83 -6.65
N LEU A 133 5.66 3.17 -6.75
CA LEU A 133 6.84 4.00 -7.05
C LEU A 133 7.90 3.97 -5.95
N MET A 134 7.51 3.74 -4.70
CA MET A 134 8.44 3.59 -3.57
C MET A 134 9.06 2.19 -3.51
N HIS A 135 8.34 1.17 -3.98
CA HIS A 135 8.78 -0.22 -3.97
C HIS A 135 9.33 -0.69 -5.33
N ASP A 136 9.15 0.10 -6.41
CA ASP A 136 9.68 -0.23 -7.72
C ASP A 136 11.08 0.38 -7.91
N PRO A 137 12.12 -0.45 -7.74
CA PRO A 137 13.50 0.00 -7.92
C PRO A 137 13.84 0.32 -9.38
N VAL A 138 13.13 -0.28 -10.33
CA VAL A 138 13.42 -0.19 -11.78
C VAL A 138 12.91 1.12 -12.40
N ARG A 139 11.80 1.68 -11.90
CA ARG A 139 11.22 2.94 -12.39
C ARG A 139 11.83 4.21 -11.77
N GLY A 140 12.89 4.06 -11.00
CA GLY A 140 13.67 5.20 -10.49
C GLY A 140 14.30 6.00 -11.64
N ARG A 141 14.40 7.33 -11.49
CA ARG A 141 15.00 8.24 -12.49
C ARG A 141 16.44 7.86 -12.86
N TYR A 142 17.11 7.11 -11.99
CA TYR A 142 18.46 6.59 -12.17
C TYR A 142 18.53 5.13 -11.67
N PRO A 143 18.02 4.16 -12.45
CA PRO A 143 18.03 2.75 -12.03
C PRO A 143 19.46 2.26 -11.72
N PHE A 144 20.45 2.71 -12.49
CA PHE A 144 21.87 2.37 -12.24
C PHE A 144 22.40 2.96 -10.93
N ALA A 145 22.00 4.17 -10.53
CA ALA A 145 22.40 4.74 -9.25
C ALA A 145 21.82 3.93 -8.08
N SER A 146 20.56 3.53 -8.18
CA SER A 146 19.90 2.69 -7.18
C SER A 146 20.55 1.30 -7.08
N VAL A 147 20.91 0.71 -8.21
CA VAL A 147 21.67 -0.55 -8.27
C VAL A 147 23.06 -0.38 -7.64
N ALA A 148 23.77 0.70 -7.99
CA ALA A 148 25.09 0.98 -7.44
C ALA A 148 25.05 1.21 -5.90
N ASP A 149 24.00 1.90 -5.41
CA ASP A 149 23.79 2.12 -3.98
C ASP A 149 23.43 0.81 -3.25
N ALA A 150 22.63 -0.07 -3.87
CA ALA A 150 22.34 -1.39 -3.33
C ALA A 150 23.61 -2.24 -3.18
N TRP A 151 24.45 -2.27 -4.22
CA TRP A 151 25.75 -2.93 -4.18
C TRP A 151 26.68 -2.33 -3.13
N ARG A 152 26.79 -1.00 -3.08
CA ARG A 152 27.57 -0.31 -2.06
C ARG A 152 27.10 -0.71 -0.67
N THR A 153 25.79 -0.66 -0.42
CA THR A 153 25.22 -1.03 0.88
C THR A 153 25.55 -2.48 1.24
N LEU A 154 25.44 -3.42 0.31
CA LEU A 154 25.79 -4.82 0.54
C LEU A 154 27.29 -4.99 0.86
N PHE A 155 28.17 -4.45 0.04
CA PHE A 155 29.63 -4.61 0.21
C PHE A 155 30.17 -3.93 1.46
N PHE A 156 29.57 -2.84 1.89
CA PHE A 156 29.98 -2.12 3.10
C PHE A 156 29.17 -2.51 4.34
N THR A 157 28.29 -3.51 4.24
CA THR A 157 27.59 -4.05 5.40
C THR A 157 28.60 -4.78 6.29
N LYS A 158 28.90 -4.18 7.45
CA LYS A 158 29.80 -4.75 8.46
C LYS A 158 29.02 -4.91 9.75
N GLN A 159 29.39 -5.91 10.54
CA GLN A 159 28.89 -6.04 11.90
C GLN A 159 29.32 -4.82 12.71
N SER A 160 28.35 -4.17 13.35
CA SER A 160 28.63 -3.03 14.23
C SER A 160 29.13 -3.51 15.59
N GLU A 161 29.91 -2.66 16.27
CA GLU A 161 30.36 -2.98 17.63
C GLU A 161 29.16 -3.16 18.56
N GLY A 162 29.07 -4.30 19.23
CA GLY A 162 27.95 -4.68 20.10
C GLY A 162 26.69 -5.20 19.38
N GLU A 163 26.70 -5.32 18.04
CA GLU A 163 25.59 -5.90 17.28
C GLU A 163 25.60 -7.44 17.42
N ASP A 164 24.43 -8.02 17.71
CA ASP A 164 24.28 -9.49 17.71
C ASP A 164 24.46 -10.04 16.27
N ILE A 165 25.10 -11.20 16.21
CA ILE A 165 25.37 -11.91 14.93
C ILE A 165 24.09 -12.22 14.16
N LEU A 166 22.97 -12.49 14.88
CA LEU A 166 21.67 -12.74 14.26
C LEU A 166 21.10 -11.49 13.60
N ASP A 167 21.25 -10.32 14.23
CA ASP A 167 20.76 -9.06 13.69
C ASP A 167 21.64 -8.60 12.52
N TYR A 168 22.95 -8.77 12.60
CA TYR A 168 23.85 -8.59 11.48
C TYR A 168 23.46 -9.48 10.29
N SER A 169 23.24 -10.79 10.53
CA SER A 169 22.85 -11.73 9.49
C SER A 169 21.52 -11.36 8.82
N LYS A 170 20.51 -10.94 9.60
CA LYS A 170 19.24 -10.43 9.06
C LYS A 170 19.45 -9.21 8.16
N ARG A 171 20.20 -8.22 8.64
CA ARG A 171 20.49 -7.00 7.91
C ARG A 171 21.29 -7.28 6.63
N PHE A 172 22.25 -8.19 6.70
CA PHE A 172 23.01 -8.62 5.52
C PHE A 172 22.10 -9.30 4.49
N LYS A 173 21.25 -10.24 4.91
CA LYS A 173 20.26 -10.91 4.05
C LYS A 173 19.31 -9.90 3.40
N GLN A 174 18.80 -8.92 4.14
CA GLN A 174 17.95 -7.87 3.60
C GLN A 174 18.66 -7.06 2.50
N ASN A 175 19.92 -6.66 2.71
CA ASN A 175 20.67 -5.92 1.71
C ASN A 175 20.96 -6.76 0.46
N ARG A 176 21.24 -8.05 0.63
CA ARG A 176 21.38 -9.03 -0.46
C ARG A 176 20.08 -9.12 -1.28
N ASP A 177 18.95 -9.26 -0.61
CA ASP A 177 17.65 -9.42 -1.26
C ASP A 177 17.25 -8.16 -2.05
N VAL A 178 17.68 -6.98 -1.61
CA VAL A 178 17.57 -5.74 -2.38
C VAL A 178 18.37 -5.83 -3.68
N VAL A 179 19.62 -6.29 -3.65
CA VAL A 179 20.43 -6.47 -4.87
C VAL A 179 19.79 -7.49 -5.81
N LYS A 180 19.31 -8.63 -5.27
CA LYS A 180 18.58 -9.64 -6.05
C LYS A 180 17.32 -9.06 -6.72
N ALA A 181 16.56 -8.23 -6.02
CA ALA A 181 15.37 -7.58 -6.57
C ALA A 181 15.68 -6.65 -7.76
N TYR A 182 16.88 -6.02 -7.76
CA TYR A 182 17.31 -5.17 -8.87
C TYR A 182 17.86 -5.94 -10.08
N MET A 183 18.58 -7.02 -9.82
CA MET A 183 19.44 -7.67 -10.81
C MET A 183 18.93 -9.05 -11.24
N GLY A 184 17.91 -9.57 -10.55
CA GLY A 184 17.44 -10.95 -10.70
C GLY A 184 18.27 -11.95 -9.89
N ASP A 185 17.69 -13.13 -9.66
CA ASP A 185 18.33 -14.21 -8.88
C ASP A 185 19.57 -14.76 -9.56
N GLU A 186 19.63 -14.66 -10.90
CA GLU A 186 20.70 -15.27 -11.71
C GLU A 186 22.01 -14.50 -11.73
N ILE A 187 22.04 -13.27 -11.19
CA ILE A 187 23.26 -12.44 -11.29
C ILE A 187 24.49 -13.13 -10.68
N PHE A 188 24.27 -13.84 -9.58
CA PHE A 188 25.36 -14.55 -8.90
C PHE A 188 25.73 -15.84 -9.60
N HIS A 189 24.82 -16.46 -10.36
CA HIS A 189 25.08 -17.66 -11.12
C HIS A 189 26.22 -17.45 -12.13
N HIS A 190 26.27 -16.30 -12.77
CA HIS A 190 27.31 -15.98 -13.73
C HIS A 190 28.73 -15.94 -13.11
N PHE A 191 28.84 -15.48 -11.86
CA PHE A 191 30.12 -15.50 -11.15
C PHE A 191 30.52 -16.93 -10.76
N ILE A 192 29.53 -17.74 -10.31
CA ILE A 192 29.74 -19.13 -9.92
C ILE A 192 30.20 -19.99 -11.11
N GLU A 193 29.58 -19.77 -12.29
CA GLU A 193 29.96 -20.48 -13.52
C GLU A 193 31.39 -20.27 -13.93
N LYS A 194 32.08 -19.23 -13.45
CA LYS A 194 33.46 -18.94 -13.68
C LYS A 194 34.41 -19.58 -12.65
N THR A 195 33.87 -20.11 -11.57
CA THR A 195 34.69 -20.79 -10.56
C THR A 195 35.23 -22.11 -11.07
N LYS A 196 36.34 -22.56 -10.46
CA LYS A 196 36.99 -23.81 -10.83
C LYS A 196 36.09 -25.00 -10.47
N GLU A 197 35.49 -24.97 -9.31
CA GLU A 197 34.56 -25.98 -8.78
C GLU A 197 33.39 -26.24 -9.72
N TYR A 198 32.78 -25.18 -10.27
CA TYR A 198 31.70 -25.31 -11.22
C TYR A 198 32.14 -25.93 -12.56
N ARG A 199 33.32 -25.56 -13.04
CA ARG A 199 33.85 -26.09 -14.29
C ARG A 199 34.28 -27.55 -14.21
N GLU A 200 34.68 -28.01 -13.03
CA GLU A 200 35.11 -29.39 -12.74
C GLU A 200 33.94 -30.29 -12.32
N ALA A 201 32.74 -29.73 -12.12
CA ALA A 201 31.55 -30.52 -11.79
C ALA A 201 30.98 -31.23 -13.03
N ASP A 202 30.95 -32.57 -12.99
CA ASP A 202 30.51 -33.39 -14.10
C ASP A 202 29.02 -33.58 -14.23
N ARG A 203 28.28 -33.35 -13.11
CA ARG A 203 26.81 -33.53 -13.06
C ARG A 203 26.08 -32.22 -13.00
N GLU A 204 24.96 -32.10 -13.73
CA GLU A 204 24.13 -30.91 -13.73
C GLU A 204 23.55 -30.62 -12.34
N ASP A 205 23.13 -31.67 -11.61
CA ASP A 205 22.64 -31.54 -10.22
C ASP A 205 23.67 -30.95 -9.25
N ASP A 206 24.97 -31.22 -9.47
CA ASP A 206 26.06 -30.69 -8.65
C ASP A 206 26.35 -29.22 -9.03
N LYS A 207 26.19 -28.84 -10.28
CA LYS A 207 26.28 -27.46 -10.76
C LYS A 207 25.14 -26.61 -10.20
N ASP A 208 23.90 -27.14 -10.18
CA ASP A 208 22.75 -26.45 -9.60
C ASP A 208 22.89 -26.30 -8.09
N LYS A 209 23.44 -27.29 -7.39
CA LYS A 209 23.78 -27.17 -5.97
C LYS A 209 24.81 -26.06 -5.73
N LEU A 210 25.86 -25.99 -6.55
CA LEU A 210 26.87 -24.94 -6.45
C LEU A 210 26.26 -23.55 -6.69
N LYS A 211 25.39 -23.39 -7.68
CA LYS A 211 24.65 -22.14 -7.91
C LYS A 211 23.82 -21.70 -6.69
N ASN A 212 23.19 -22.63 -6.02
CA ASN A 212 22.36 -22.35 -4.87
C ASN A 212 23.13 -22.21 -3.55
N GLN A 213 24.21 -22.96 -3.35
CA GLN A 213 25.00 -22.96 -2.11
C GLN A 213 26.03 -21.84 -2.04
N SER A 214 26.66 -21.51 -3.16
CA SER A 214 27.85 -20.65 -3.12
C SER A 214 27.54 -19.20 -2.80
N PHE A 215 26.30 -18.72 -3.04
CA PHE A 215 25.95 -17.37 -2.64
C PHE A 215 25.96 -17.21 -1.11
N GLU A 216 25.53 -18.22 -0.38
CA GLU A 216 25.56 -18.21 1.09
C GLU A 216 27.01 -18.34 1.62
N GLN A 217 27.88 -19.09 0.94
CA GLN A 217 29.28 -19.26 1.32
C GLN A 217 30.17 -18.05 0.99
N TYR A 218 29.90 -17.34 -0.11
CA TYR A 218 30.66 -16.11 -0.44
C TYR A 218 30.24 -14.90 0.39
N CYS A 219 29.12 -14.99 1.07
CA CYS A 219 28.56 -13.91 1.87
C CYS A 219 28.67 -14.13 3.39
N SER A 220 29.27 -15.22 3.82
CA SER A 220 29.61 -15.52 5.22
C SER A 220 31.10 -15.37 5.46
#